data_e5fdf6dfe3c1c28c7284facc9be62f5b
#
_entry.id   e5fdf6dfe3c1c28c7284facc9be62f5b
#
_cell.length_a   1.000
_cell.length_b   1.000
_cell.length_c   1.000
_cell.angle_alpha   90.00
_cell.angle_beta   90.00
_cell.angle_gamma   90.00
#
_symmetry.space_group_name_H-M   'P 1'
#
loop_
_entity.id
_entity.type
_entity.pdbx_description
1 polymer ?
#
loop_
_entity_poly.entity_id
_entity_poly.type
_entity_poly.pdbx_seq_one_letter_code
_entity_poly.pdbx_strand_id
1 'polypeptide(L)'
;MERSNSEERDQIDRPPIPHEDEATPEPGTSSEAFQSDDWWRASAPESDWAQPVSNAAATEVGQRKEVGTADVYFCGRTNLFPLNLAIRAIGKENLTGFLRACWDQKPVDVLARDGEILFATTRDLDLYCPETPSIVANVDPKVVANARDQQKENGTPFLLSLARNESIERQPAFDLIRHQGQLLFSQLWSAPNVWIMFEKNADLLGGFGDVTGDPDVDDWSLETLRLVRNPEQPGGFDPASIPAYTREGFDRVQKLKLTSDEAQFGSQFNGARSVQQIAKNLRLDLKSARQLLFRFVALEIVECWPGSTVAKPEPKGGMGRLFGRGR
;
A
#
# COMPACT_ATOMS: atom_id res chain seq x y z
N MET A 1 -14.70 45.32 56.14
CA MET A 1 -15.45 45.56 54.93
C MET A 1 -15.28 44.31 54.11
N GLU A 2 -16.03 43.24 54.33
CA GLU A 2 -17.38 42.86 53.89
C GLU A 2 -17.62 43.19 52.43
N ARG A 3 -17.76 42.10 51.65
CA ARG A 3 -18.80 41.72 50.70
C ARG A 3 -18.29 40.48 49.94
N SER A 4 -18.73 39.27 50.18
CA SER A 4 -20.08 38.65 50.04
C SER A 4 -20.53 38.54 48.60
N ASN A 5 -20.77 37.27 48.22
CA ASN A 5 -21.73 36.73 47.22
C ASN A 5 -21.21 36.53 45.82
N SER A 6 -21.64 35.50 45.14
CA SER A 6 -22.66 34.47 45.32
C SER A 6 -22.42 33.37 44.29
N GLU A 7 -22.59 32.15 44.76
CA GLU A 7 -22.74 30.95 43.90
C GLU A 7 -24.04 31.06 43.09
N GLU A 8 -23.94 30.97 41.80
CA GLU A 8 -25.11 30.74 40.95
C GLU A 8 -24.90 29.40 40.20
N ARG A 9 -25.62 28.39 40.71
CA ARG A 9 -25.71 27.07 40.13
C ARG A 9 -26.70 27.15 38.94
N ASP A 10 -26.19 27.06 37.74
CA ASP A 10 -27.00 26.77 36.56
C ASP A 10 -27.42 25.30 36.57
N GLN A 11 -28.67 25.05 36.93
CA GLN A 11 -29.39 23.82 36.74
C GLN A 11 -29.73 23.70 35.24
N ILE A 12 -29.02 22.82 34.53
CA ILE A 12 -29.41 22.44 33.16
C ILE A 12 -30.54 21.42 33.24
N ASP A 13 -31.73 21.89 32.87
CA ASP A 13 -32.93 21.11 32.65
C ASP A 13 -32.71 20.06 31.55
N ARG A 14 -32.78 18.79 31.91
CA ARG A 14 -32.81 17.68 30.94
C ARG A 14 -34.27 17.38 30.59
N PRO A 15 -34.62 17.32 29.28
CA PRO A 15 -35.96 16.86 28.90
C PRO A 15 -36.12 15.35 29.16
N PRO A 16 -37.33 14.89 29.44
CA PRO A 16 -37.60 13.50 29.76
C PRO A 16 -37.50 12.58 28.53
N ILE A 17 -36.90 11.42 28.75
CA ILE A 17 -36.79 10.33 27.78
C ILE A 17 -38.17 9.69 27.63
N PRO A 18 -38.74 9.55 26.42
CA PRO A 18 -39.97 8.77 26.23
C PRO A 18 -39.68 7.28 26.39
N HIS A 19 -40.46 6.63 27.24
CA HIS A 19 -40.58 5.18 27.32
C HIS A 19 -41.27 4.70 26.04
N GLU A 20 -40.58 3.96 25.18
CA GLU A 20 -41.17 3.17 24.13
C GLU A 20 -41.45 1.76 24.65
N ASP A 21 -42.70 1.36 24.50
CA ASP A 21 -43.25 0.07 24.90
C ASP A 21 -42.56 -1.10 24.21
N GLU A 22 -42.19 -2.09 25.01
CA GLU A 22 -41.77 -3.42 24.56
C GLU A 22 -42.91 -4.09 23.78
N ALA A 23 -42.79 -4.14 22.47
CA ALA A 23 -43.54 -5.07 21.63
C ALA A 23 -42.61 -6.23 21.25
N THR A 24 -42.82 -7.36 21.90
CA THR A 24 -42.25 -8.66 21.61
C THR A 24 -42.73 -9.13 20.23
N PRO A 25 -41.91 -9.40 19.24
CA PRO A 25 -42.35 -10.13 18.05
C PRO A 25 -42.20 -11.64 18.27
N GLU A 26 -43.26 -12.36 17.98
CA GLU A 26 -43.33 -13.82 17.94
C GLU A 26 -42.37 -14.42 16.90
N PRO A 27 -41.87 -15.67 17.11
CA PRO A 27 -40.97 -16.32 16.18
C PRO A 27 -41.73 -16.87 14.97
N GLY A 28 -41.78 -16.07 13.91
CA GLY A 28 -42.21 -16.52 12.59
C GLY A 28 -41.13 -17.37 11.94
N THR A 29 -41.36 -18.66 11.87
CA THR A 29 -40.66 -19.65 11.04
C THR A 29 -40.71 -19.26 9.56
N SER A 30 -39.59 -18.81 9.00
CA SER A 30 -39.27 -19.02 7.59
C SER A 30 -37.79 -19.19 7.47
N SER A 31 -37.41 -20.47 7.41
CA SER A 31 -36.12 -20.97 6.98
C SER A 31 -35.94 -20.68 5.49
N GLU A 32 -35.60 -19.46 5.13
CA GLU A 32 -34.96 -19.21 3.85
C GLU A 32 -33.47 -19.38 4.04
N ALA A 33 -32.98 -20.49 3.51
CA ALA A 33 -31.59 -20.80 3.42
C ALA A 33 -30.87 -19.63 2.71
N PHE A 34 -30.03 -18.95 3.46
CA PHE A 34 -29.03 -18.03 2.92
C PHE A 34 -28.07 -18.85 2.04
N GLN A 35 -28.43 -19.07 0.80
CA GLN A 35 -27.49 -19.38 -0.26
C GLN A 35 -26.75 -18.10 -0.59
N SER A 36 -25.71 -17.82 0.15
CA SER A 36 -24.87 -16.62 -0.06
C SER A 36 -23.47 -16.99 -0.47
N ASP A 37 -23.33 -17.67 -1.61
CA ASP A 37 -22.01 -17.83 -2.23
C ASP A 37 -21.67 -16.70 -3.24
N ASP A 38 -22.56 -15.72 -3.43
CA ASP A 38 -22.41 -14.67 -4.44
C ASP A 38 -22.13 -13.25 -3.90
N TRP A 39 -21.93 -13.08 -2.59
CA TRP A 39 -21.69 -11.73 -2.03
C TRP A 39 -20.44 -11.05 -2.59
N TRP A 40 -19.46 -11.82 -3.03
CA TRP A 40 -18.23 -11.32 -3.64
C TRP A 40 -18.40 -11.00 -5.14
N ARG A 41 -19.40 -11.59 -5.81
CA ARG A 41 -19.73 -11.29 -7.21
C ARG A 41 -20.50 -10.00 -7.36
N ALA A 42 -21.34 -9.64 -6.36
CA ALA A 42 -22.16 -8.42 -6.40
C ALA A 42 -21.38 -7.13 -6.16
N SER A 43 -20.14 -7.21 -5.64
CA SER A 43 -19.31 -6.04 -5.31
C SER A 43 -18.16 -5.79 -6.30
N ALA A 44 -17.88 -6.72 -7.18
CA ALA A 44 -16.98 -6.47 -8.28
C ALA A 44 -17.84 -5.92 -9.43
N PRO A 45 -17.58 -4.70 -9.94
CA PRO A 45 -18.14 -4.35 -11.23
C PRO A 45 -17.76 -5.48 -12.18
N GLU A 46 -18.73 -5.96 -12.98
CA GLU A 46 -18.42 -6.90 -14.08
C GLU A 46 -17.34 -6.24 -14.92
N SER A 47 -16.11 -6.51 -14.53
CA SER A 47 -14.96 -5.97 -15.21
C SER A 47 -14.81 -6.78 -16.48
N ASP A 48 -15.02 -6.16 -17.61
CA ASP A 48 -14.66 -6.66 -18.96
C ASP A 48 -13.18 -7.07 -19.09
N TRP A 49 -12.48 -7.10 -17.96
CA TRP A 49 -11.06 -7.44 -17.83
C TRP A 49 -10.75 -8.92 -18.13
N ALA A 50 -11.75 -9.78 -18.05
CA ALA A 50 -11.57 -11.21 -18.26
C ALA A 50 -11.76 -11.64 -19.70
N GLN A 51 -11.92 -10.71 -20.65
CA GLN A 51 -11.93 -11.11 -22.05
C GLN A 51 -10.48 -11.30 -22.51
N PRO A 52 -10.06 -12.53 -22.82
CA PRO A 52 -8.79 -12.75 -23.47
C PRO A 52 -8.81 -11.98 -24.79
N VAL A 53 -7.73 -11.26 -25.08
CA VAL A 53 -7.52 -10.65 -26.39
C VAL A 53 -7.53 -11.77 -27.41
N SER A 54 -8.69 -11.98 -28.02
CA SER A 54 -8.91 -12.94 -29.12
C SER A 54 -8.16 -12.39 -30.32
N ASN A 55 -6.99 -12.96 -30.62
CA ASN A 55 -6.37 -12.76 -31.91
C ASN A 55 -7.40 -13.25 -32.99
N ALA A 56 -8.07 -12.30 -33.62
CA ALA A 56 -8.97 -12.53 -34.70
C ALA A 56 -8.19 -12.94 -35.95
N ALA A 57 -7.85 -14.21 -36.07
CA ALA A 57 -7.58 -14.87 -37.30
C ALA A 57 -7.51 -16.39 -37.09
N ALA A 58 -8.65 -17.04 -36.90
CA ALA A 58 -8.88 -18.43 -37.34
C ALA A 58 -10.35 -18.76 -37.12
N THR A 59 -11.06 -18.79 -38.23
CA THR A 59 -12.33 -19.46 -38.41
C THR A 59 -12.12 -20.93 -38.06
N GLU A 60 -12.81 -21.47 -37.05
CA GLU A 60 -13.47 -22.76 -37.13
C GLU A 60 -14.34 -23.03 -35.91
N VAL A 61 -15.47 -23.59 -36.20
CA VAL A 61 -16.62 -23.95 -35.39
C VAL A 61 -16.25 -24.96 -34.32
N GLY A 62 -16.67 -24.70 -33.07
CA GLY A 62 -16.97 -25.77 -32.12
C GLY A 62 -15.93 -26.02 -31.07
N GLN A 63 -15.96 -25.21 -30.03
CA GLN A 63 -15.89 -25.57 -28.61
C GLN A 63 -15.88 -24.24 -27.85
N ARG A 64 -16.95 -23.93 -27.12
CA ARG A 64 -16.88 -22.92 -26.04
C ARG A 64 -15.84 -23.46 -25.05
N LYS A 65 -14.61 -22.96 -25.17
CA LYS A 65 -13.62 -23.09 -24.10
C LYS A 65 -14.26 -22.41 -22.90
N GLU A 66 -14.58 -23.17 -21.88
CA GLU A 66 -14.96 -22.61 -20.57
C GLU A 66 -13.93 -21.55 -20.28
N VAL A 67 -14.39 -20.30 -20.05
CA VAL A 67 -13.54 -19.22 -19.57
C VAL A 67 -13.01 -19.73 -18.25
N GLY A 68 -11.73 -20.11 -18.24
CA GLY A 68 -11.09 -20.67 -17.05
C GLY A 68 -11.34 -19.73 -15.89
N THR A 69 -11.89 -20.29 -14.81
CA THR A 69 -12.00 -19.56 -13.54
C THR A 69 -10.62 -19.00 -13.22
N ALA A 70 -10.53 -17.67 -13.11
CA ALA A 70 -9.29 -17.01 -12.74
C ALA A 70 -8.70 -17.70 -11.50
N ASP A 71 -7.45 -18.15 -11.56
CA ASP A 71 -6.79 -18.84 -10.45
C ASP A 71 -6.36 -17.80 -9.41
N VAL A 72 -7.31 -17.42 -8.54
CA VAL A 72 -7.06 -16.47 -7.45
C VAL A 72 -6.18 -17.13 -6.41
N TYR A 73 -4.96 -16.65 -6.27
CA TYR A 73 -3.99 -17.15 -5.31
C TYR A 73 -4.21 -16.59 -3.90
N PHE A 74 -4.46 -15.29 -3.79
CA PHE A 74 -4.87 -14.64 -2.55
C PHE A 74 -5.75 -13.42 -2.85
N CYS A 75 -6.60 -13.06 -1.89
CA CYS A 75 -7.33 -11.79 -1.91
C CYS A 75 -7.60 -11.31 -0.48
N GLY A 76 -7.79 -10.01 -0.33
CA GLY A 76 -8.10 -9.43 0.97
C GLY A 76 -8.11 -7.90 0.95
N ARG A 77 -8.29 -7.32 2.13
CA ARG A 77 -8.17 -5.88 2.35
C ARG A 77 -6.88 -5.58 3.10
N THR A 78 -6.22 -4.45 2.79
CA THR A 78 -4.91 -4.10 3.35
C THR A 78 -4.92 -3.84 4.86
N ASN A 79 -6.05 -3.67 5.50
CA ASN A 79 -6.18 -3.64 6.95
C ASN A 79 -6.06 -5.02 7.62
N LEU A 80 -6.30 -6.12 6.88
CA LEU A 80 -6.18 -7.51 7.35
C LEU A 80 -4.97 -8.22 6.73
N PHE A 81 -4.65 -7.88 5.50
CA PHE A 81 -3.54 -8.44 4.74
C PHE A 81 -2.70 -7.29 4.18
N PRO A 82 -1.67 -6.83 4.89
CA PRO A 82 -0.86 -5.69 4.52
C PRO A 82 -0.31 -5.76 3.10
N LEU A 83 -0.26 -4.61 2.41
CA LEU A 83 0.21 -4.51 1.03
C LEU A 83 1.63 -5.07 0.87
N ASN A 84 2.50 -4.83 1.85
CA ASN A 84 3.86 -5.39 1.87
C ASN A 84 3.86 -6.92 1.84
N LEU A 85 2.97 -7.58 2.58
CA LEU A 85 2.87 -9.05 2.56
C LEU A 85 2.44 -9.57 1.18
N ALA A 86 1.53 -8.86 0.49
CA ALA A 86 1.11 -9.21 -0.85
C ALA A 86 2.27 -9.15 -1.85
N ILE A 87 3.04 -8.06 -1.83
CA ILE A 87 4.21 -7.91 -2.70
C ILE A 87 5.30 -8.94 -2.37
N ARG A 88 5.57 -9.17 -1.10
CA ARG A 88 6.55 -10.19 -0.67
C ARG A 88 6.12 -11.61 -1.05
N ALA A 89 4.83 -11.92 -1.01
CA ALA A 89 4.33 -13.21 -1.45
C ALA A 89 4.63 -13.45 -2.94
N ILE A 90 4.54 -12.40 -3.77
CA ILE A 90 4.91 -12.49 -5.19
C ILE A 90 6.36 -12.96 -5.35
N GLY A 91 7.31 -12.27 -4.70
CA GLY A 91 8.73 -12.63 -4.80
C GLY A 91 9.06 -13.97 -4.16
N LYS A 92 8.53 -14.24 -2.96
CA LYS A 92 8.83 -15.46 -2.20
C LYS A 92 8.33 -16.74 -2.88
N GLU A 93 7.14 -16.68 -3.46
CA GLU A 93 6.48 -17.82 -4.09
C GLU A 93 6.72 -17.85 -5.62
N ASN A 94 7.57 -16.97 -6.15
CA ASN A 94 7.87 -16.82 -7.58
C ASN A 94 6.60 -16.75 -8.43
N LEU A 95 5.65 -15.89 -8.02
CA LEU A 95 4.35 -15.83 -8.65
C LEU A 95 4.41 -15.15 -10.02
N THR A 96 3.62 -15.66 -10.94
CA THR A 96 3.38 -15.08 -12.28
C THR A 96 1.90 -14.76 -12.42
N GLY A 97 1.57 -13.48 -12.72
CA GLY A 97 0.18 -13.03 -12.81
C GLY A 97 0.02 -11.54 -12.53
N PHE A 98 -1.16 -11.19 -12.02
CA PHE A 98 -1.56 -9.82 -11.73
C PHE A 98 -1.91 -9.64 -10.26
N LEU A 99 -1.31 -8.66 -9.61
CA LEU A 99 -1.84 -8.11 -8.38
C LEU A 99 -2.76 -6.94 -8.73
N ARG A 100 -4.05 -7.11 -8.53
CA ARG A 100 -5.05 -6.04 -8.68
C ARG A 100 -5.28 -5.39 -7.34
N ALA A 101 -5.18 -4.07 -7.31
CA ALA A 101 -5.47 -3.26 -6.15
C ALA A 101 -6.57 -2.25 -6.51
N CYS A 102 -7.65 -2.24 -5.74
CA CYS A 102 -8.74 -1.30 -5.92
C CYS A 102 -8.84 -0.38 -4.71
N TRP A 103 -8.67 0.91 -4.94
CA TRP A 103 -8.83 1.96 -3.96
C TRP A 103 -9.73 3.05 -4.54
N ASP A 104 -10.83 3.37 -3.85
CA ASP A 104 -11.77 4.41 -4.28
C ASP A 104 -12.17 4.30 -5.77
N GLN A 105 -12.51 3.08 -6.18
CA GLN A 105 -12.86 2.72 -7.57
C GLN A 105 -11.71 2.95 -8.59
N LYS A 106 -10.50 3.18 -8.11
CA LYS A 106 -9.32 3.35 -8.94
C LYS A 106 -8.52 2.05 -8.99
N PRO A 107 -8.58 1.30 -10.09
CA PRO A 107 -7.84 0.05 -10.20
C PRO A 107 -6.38 0.34 -10.52
N VAL A 108 -5.49 -0.37 -9.82
CA VAL A 108 -4.05 -0.43 -10.12
C VAL A 108 -3.71 -1.89 -10.30
N ASP A 109 -3.14 -2.23 -11.43
CA ASP A 109 -2.67 -3.57 -11.74
C ASP A 109 -1.14 -3.61 -11.70
N VAL A 110 -0.59 -4.56 -10.94
CA VAL A 110 0.85 -4.83 -10.91
C VAL A 110 1.08 -6.16 -11.61
N LEU A 111 1.88 -6.14 -12.65
CA LEU A 111 2.26 -7.35 -13.38
C LEU A 111 3.52 -7.93 -12.78
N ALA A 112 3.48 -9.23 -12.51
CA ALA A 112 4.61 -9.99 -12.00
C ALA A 112 4.87 -11.23 -12.86
N ARG A 113 6.15 -11.57 -13.02
CA ARG A 113 6.60 -12.79 -13.70
C ARG A 113 7.74 -13.41 -12.94
N ASP A 114 7.59 -14.68 -12.58
CA ASP A 114 8.60 -15.47 -11.86
C ASP A 114 9.10 -14.76 -10.58
N GLY A 115 8.19 -14.07 -9.89
CA GLY A 115 8.50 -13.33 -8.67
C GLY A 115 9.04 -11.90 -8.89
N GLU A 116 9.35 -11.50 -10.12
CA GLU A 116 9.80 -10.15 -10.45
C GLU A 116 8.62 -9.24 -10.76
N ILE A 117 8.69 -7.99 -10.34
CA ILE A 117 7.70 -6.96 -10.70
C ILE A 117 8.08 -6.37 -12.05
N LEU A 118 7.23 -6.56 -13.07
CA LEU A 118 7.47 -6.00 -14.40
C LEU A 118 7.16 -4.50 -14.42
N PHE A 119 5.95 -4.14 -14.06
CA PHE A 119 5.47 -2.76 -13.95
C PHE A 119 4.11 -2.70 -13.24
N ALA A 120 3.71 -1.50 -12.84
CA ALA A 120 2.34 -1.22 -12.42
C ALA A 120 1.66 -0.33 -13.48
N THR A 121 0.37 -0.53 -13.68
CA THR A 121 -0.44 0.15 -14.68
C THR A 121 -1.87 0.37 -14.22
N THR A 122 -2.63 1.14 -14.98
CA THR A 122 -4.09 1.32 -14.83
C THR A 122 -4.70 1.65 -16.17
N ARG A 123 -6.00 1.39 -16.32
CA ARG A 123 -6.78 1.86 -17.48
C ARG A 123 -7.18 3.34 -17.37
N ASP A 124 -7.09 3.91 -16.17
CA ASP A 124 -7.34 5.33 -15.96
C ASP A 124 -6.09 6.15 -16.32
N LEU A 125 -6.11 6.79 -17.48
CA LEU A 125 -4.99 7.57 -17.99
C LEU A 125 -4.70 8.83 -17.15
N ASP A 126 -5.72 9.38 -16.49
CA ASP A 126 -5.55 10.56 -15.63
C ASP A 126 -4.76 10.21 -14.36
N LEU A 127 -4.78 8.94 -13.97
CA LEU A 127 -3.95 8.43 -12.88
C LEU A 127 -2.56 8.01 -13.33
N TYR A 128 -2.45 7.41 -14.53
CA TYR A 128 -1.19 6.82 -14.99
C TYR A 128 -0.18 7.86 -15.46
N CYS A 129 -0.59 8.73 -16.37
CA CYS A 129 0.28 9.74 -16.98
C CYS A 129 -0.59 10.88 -17.54
N PRO A 130 -1.08 11.80 -16.66
CA PRO A 130 -1.99 12.87 -17.07
C PRO A 130 -1.35 13.82 -18.08
N GLU A 131 -0.05 14.07 -17.91
CA GLU A 131 0.70 14.94 -18.81
C GLU A 131 1.32 14.13 -19.95
N THR A 132 1.45 14.75 -21.11
CA THR A 132 2.12 14.13 -22.24
C THR A 132 3.64 14.22 -22.04
N PRO A 133 4.36 13.10 -21.91
CA PRO A 133 5.80 13.12 -21.71
C PRO A 133 6.54 13.70 -22.93
N SER A 134 7.66 14.37 -22.70
CA SER A 134 8.48 14.96 -23.75
C SER A 134 8.97 13.96 -24.81
N ILE A 135 9.16 12.70 -24.42
CA ILE A 135 9.61 11.60 -25.32
C ILE A 135 8.61 11.32 -26.46
N VAL A 136 7.32 11.68 -26.30
CA VAL A 136 6.31 11.51 -27.34
C VAL A 136 6.01 12.80 -28.13
N ALA A 137 6.70 13.91 -27.83
CA ALA A 137 6.44 15.21 -28.44
C ALA A 137 6.56 15.23 -29.99
N ASN A 138 7.40 14.36 -30.53
CA ASN A 138 7.65 14.24 -31.97
C ASN A 138 6.84 13.09 -32.64
N VAL A 139 6.01 12.38 -31.87
CA VAL A 139 5.18 11.28 -32.40
C VAL A 139 3.87 11.86 -32.94
N ASP A 140 3.35 11.27 -34.04
CA ASP A 140 2.06 11.67 -34.59
C ASP A 140 0.98 11.59 -33.47
N PRO A 141 0.25 12.67 -33.19
CA PRO A 141 -0.81 12.72 -32.18
C PRO A 141 -1.85 11.60 -32.33
N LYS A 142 -2.14 11.14 -33.54
CA LYS A 142 -3.07 10.04 -33.80
C LYS A 142 -2.51 8.72 -33.28
N VAL A 143 -1.21 8.47 -33.46
CA VAL A 143 -0.54 7.25 -32.96
C VAL A 143 -0.55 7.25 -31.44
N VAL A 144 -0.28 8.39 -30.80
CA VAL A 144 -0.35 8.53 -29.35
C VAL A 144 -1.77 8.33 -28.83
N ALA A 145 -2.78 8.92 -29.51
CA ALA A 145 -4.19 8.74 -29.12
C ALA A 145 -4.61 7.27 -29.20
N ASN A 146 -4.28 6.58 -30.29
CA ASN A 146 -4.57 5.14 -30.43
C ASN A 146 -3.91 4.30 -29.35
N ALA A 147 -2.64 4.58 -28.99
CA ALA A 147 -1.95 3.87 -27.94
C ALA A 147 -2.60 4.11 -26.56
N ARG A 148 -3.05 5.34 -26.29
CA ARG A 148 -3.80 5.67 -25.06
C ARG A 148 -5.17 4.99 -25.01
N ASP A 149 -5.88 4.90 -26.14
CA ASP A 149 -7.15 4.18 -26.19
C ASP A 149 -6.95 2.68 -25.98
N GLN A 150 -5.88 2.08 -26.52
CA GLN A 150 -5.49 0.71 -26.20
C GLN A 150 -5.23 0.49 -24.70
N GLN A 151 -4.58 1.44 -24.04
CA GLN A 151 -4.38 1.34 -22.58
C GLN A 151 -5.71 1.36 -21.82
N LYS A 152 -6.69 2.18 -22.22
CA LYS A 152 -8.04 2.16 -21.62
C LYS A 152 -8.73 0.82 -21.79
N GLU A 153 -8.54 0.18 -22.93
CA GLU A 153 -9.18 -1.10 -23.25
C GLU A 153 -8.54 -2.28 -22.51
N ASN A 154 -7.22 -2.41 -22.60
CA ASN A 154 -6.50 -3.61 -22.16
C ASN A 154 -5.49 -3.40 -21.02
N GLY A 155 -5.29 -2.16 -20.55
CA GLY A 155 -4.37 -1.84 -19.46
C GLY A 155 -2.88 -1.85 -19.85
N THR A 156 -2.52 -2.12 -21.10
CA THR A 156 -1.13 -2.06 -21.57
C THR A 156 -0.65 -0.61 -21.57
N PRO A 157 0.44 -0.26 -20.89
CA PRO A 157 0.95 1.12 -20.89
C PRO A 157 1.13 1.64 -22.31
N PHE A 158 0.57 2.82 -22.62
CA PHE A 158 0.65 3.39 -23.97
C PHE A 158 2.08 3.62 -24.44
N LEU A 159 2.99 3.94 -23.51
CA LEU A 159 4.42 4.07 -23.79
C LEU A 159 5.03 2.74 -24.27
N LEU A 160 4.57 1.60 -23.72
CA LEU A 160 5.02 0.29 -24.15
C LEU A 160 4.56 0.00 -25.57
N SER A 161 3.31 0.32 -25.91
CA SER A 161 2.78 0.20 -27.27
C SER A 161 3.56 1.05 -28.26
N LEU A 162 3.89 2.30 -27.90
CA LEU A 162 4.69 3.19 -28.76
C LEU A 162 6.14 2.69 -28.94
N ALA A 163 6.75 2.15 -27.89
CA ALA A 163 8.11 1.59 -27.96
C ALA A 163 8.18 0.33 -28.84
N ARG A 164 7.14 -0.52 -28.78
CA ARG A 164 7.02 -1.73 -29.62
C ARG A 164 6.83 -1.40 -31.10
N ASN A 165 6.10 -0.33 -31.37
CA ASN A 165 5.88 0.16 -32.74
C ASN A 165 7.05 1.04 -33.23
N GLU A 166 8.17 1.08 -32.51
CA GLU A 166 9.37 1.88 -32.83
C GLU A 166 9.08 3.39 -32.99
N SER A 167 7.96 3.87 -32.44
CA SER A 167 7.61 5.31 -32.47
C SER A 167 8.40 6.14 -31.49
N ILE A 168 8.94 5.51 -30.44
CA ILE A 168 9.83 6.09 -29.42
C ILE A 168 10.95 5.10 -29.08
N GLU A 169 12.05 5.63 -28.51
CA GLU A 169 13.18 4.81 -28.05
C GLU A 169 12.77 3.91 -26.88
N ARG A 170 13.19 2.64 -26.92
CA ARG A 170 12.78 1.62 -25.94
C ARG A 170 13.25 1.91 -24.54
N GLN A 171 14.54 2.21 -24.34
CA GLN A 171 15.09 2.37 -22.99
C GLN A 171 14.45 3.55 -22.23
N PRO A 172 14.37 4.76 -22.79
CA PRO A 172 13.67 5.87 -22.14
C PRO A 172 12.20 5.58 -21.88
N ALA A 173 11.55 4.80 -22.78
CA ALA A 173 10.16 4.40 -22.58
C ALA A 173 10.01 3.47 -21.36
N PHE A 174 10.87 2.46 -21.22
CA PHE A 174 10.83 1.54 -20.10
C PHE A 174 11.17 2.22 -18.77
N ASP A 175 12.13 3.13 -18.75
CA ASP A 175 12.46 3.92 -17.56
C ASP A 175 11.25 4.76 -17.11
N LEU A 176 10.52 5.34 -18.08
CA LEU A 176 9.33 6.11 -17.80
C LEU A 176 8.15 5.23 -17.36
N ILE A 177 7.95 4.06 -17.97
CA ILE A 177 6.92 3.08 -17.56
C ILE A 177 7.16 2.65 -16.11
N ARG A 178 8.42 2.32 -15.77
CA ARG A 178 8.80 1.99 -14.39
C ARG A 178 8.47 3.13 -13.43
N HIS A 179 8.90 4.34 -13.76
CA HIS A 179 8.68 5.51 -12.91
C HIS A 179 7.18 5.83 -12.73
N GLN A 180 6.40 5.82 -13.81
CA GLN A 180 4.96 6.07 -13.73
C GLN A 180 4.23 4.96 -12.96
N GLY A 181 4.63 3.71 -13.17
CA GLY A 181 4.11 2.59 -12.41
C GLY A 181 4.42 2.69 -10.91
N GLN A 182 5.64 3.09 -10.55
CA GLN A 182 6.03 3.33 -9.17
C GLN A 182 5.24 4.49 -8.53
N LEU A 183 5.05 5.59 -9.25
CA LEU A 183 4.21 6.72 -8.82
C LEU A 183 2.77 6.29 -8.57
N LEU A 184 2.21 5.53 -9.52
CA LEU A 184 0.86 4.99 -9.40
C LEU A 184 0.71 4.10 -8.17
N PHE A 185 1.62 3.14 -8.00
CA PHE A 185 1.60 2.20 -6.88
C PHE A 185 1.83 2.89 -5.54
N SER A 186 2.65 3.95 -5.51
CA SER A 186 2.96 4.68 -4.28
C SER A 186 1.73 5.22 -3.56
N GLN A 187 0.65 5.49 -4.30
CA GLN A 187 -0.62 5.98 -3.75
C GLN A 187 -1.30 4.93 -2.86
N LEU A 188 -1.06 3.65 -3.11
CA LEU A 188 -1.66 2.55 -2.35
C LEU A 188 -1.13 2.44 -0.92
N TRP A 189 0.11 2.90 -0.66
CA TRP A 189 0.72 2.82 0.67
C TRP A 189 0.02 3.68 1.73
N SER A 190 -0.58 4.78 1.31
CA SER A 190 -1.32 5.69 2.20
C SER A 190 -2.84 5.58 2.03
N ALA A 191 -3.31 4.75 1.11
CA ALA A 191 -4.72 4.56 0.87
C ALA A 191 -5.37 3.69 1.98
N PRO A 192 -6.49 4.12 2.57
CA PRO A 192 -7.19 3.32 3.55
C PRO A 192 -7.91 2.15 2.88
N ASN A 193 -7.81 0.95 3.46
CA ASN A 193 -8.62 -0.21 3.08
C ASN A 193 -8.60 -0.57 1.58
N VAL A 194 -7.42 -0.62 0.97
CA VAL A 194 -7.28 -1.12 -0.40
C VAL A 194 -7.71 -2.58 -0.46
N TRP A 195 -8.58 -2.91 -1.41
CA TRP A 195 -8.86 -4.30 -1.74
C TRP A 195 -7.79 -4.80 -2.70
N ILE A 196 -7.20 -5.94 -2.41
CA ILE A 196 -6.16 -6.56 -3.23
C ILE A 196 -6.51 -7.99 -3.57
N MET A 197 -6.14 -8.41 -4.78
CA MET A 197 -6.30 -9.77 -5.27
C MET A 197 -5.13 -10.12 -6.18
N PHE A 198 -4.51 -11.27 -5.98
CA PHE A 198 -3.53 -11.81 -6.92
C PHE A 198 -4.16 -12.94 -7.72
N GLU A 199 -4.12 -12.78 -9.02
CA GLU A 199 -4.62 -13.74 -10.01
C GLU A 199 -3.44 -14.34 -10.78
N LYS A 200 -3.23 -15.64 -10.64
CA LYS A 200 -2.23 -16.36 -11.44
C LYS A 200 -2.67 -16.40 -12.89
N ASN A 201 -1.81 -15.97 -13.77
CA ASN A 201 -2.08 -16.01 -15.21
C ASN A 201 -0.77 -15.97 -16.00
N ALA A 202 -0.28 -17.14 -16.36
CA ALA A 202 0.93 -17.28 -17.17
C ALA A 202 0.70 -16.85 -18.65
N ASP A 203 -0.50 -17.05 -19.18
CA ASP A 203 -0.79 -16.82 -20.60
C ASP A 203 -0.81 -15.33 -20.95
N LEU A 204 -1.32 -14.49 -20.05
CA LEU A 204 -1.38 -13.04 -20.27
C LEU A 204 -0.01 -12.37 -20.33
N LEU A 205 1.00 -12.96 -19.71
CA LEU A 205 2.36 -12.40 -19.68
C LEU A 205 3.20 -12.77 -20.89
N GLY A 206 2.73 -13.68 -21.75
CA GLY A 206 3.41 -14.01 -23.02
C GLY A 206 3.64 -12.78 -23.90
N GLY A 207 2.75 -11.79 -23.82
CA GLY A 207 2.87 -10.51 -24.51
C GLY A 207 3.92 -9.54 -23.94
N PHE A 208 4.53 -9.81 -22.78
CA PHE A 208 5.45 -8.90 -22.09
C PHE A 208 6.86 -9.47 -21.92
N GLY A 209 7.24 -10.43 -22.81
CA GLY A 209 8.55 -11.07 -22.76
C GLY A 209 9.76 -10.14 -22.95
N ASP A 210 9.52 -8.98 -23.57
CA ASP A 210 10.49 -7.93 -23.82
C ASP A 210 10.70 -6.95 -22.64
N VAL A 211 9.90 -7.08 -21.58
CA VAL A 211 9.98 -6.23 -20.39
C VAL A 211 10.83 -6.92 -19.32
N THR A 212 11.86 -6.24 -18.83
CA THR A 212 12.69 -6.70 -17.72
C THR A 212 12.03 -6.31 -16.40
N GLY A 213 11.86 -7.30 -15.52
CA GLY A 213 11.31 -7.09 -14.18
C GLY A 213 12.33 -6.55 -13.19
N ASP A 214 11.82 -6.12 -12.04
CA ASP A 214 12.64 -5.82 -10.87
C ASP A 214 12.71 -7.08 -10.00
N PRO A 215 13.90 -7.67 -9.83
CA PRO A 215 14.03 -8.97 -9.16
C PRO A 215 13.90 -8.85 -7.63
N ASP A 216 14.12 -7.66 -7.07
CA ASP A 216 14.03 -7.44 -5.63
C ASP A 216 12.76 -6.66 -5.28
N VAL A 217 11.75 -7.41 -4.83
CA VAL A 217 10.43 -6.84 -4.48
C VAL A 217 10.49 -5.94 -3.23
N ASP A 218 11.44 -6.14 -2.32
CA ASP A 218 11.63 -5.28 -1.15
C ASP A 218 12.27 -3.94 -1.58
N ASP A 219 13.27 -3.96 -2.46
CA ASP A 219 13.86 -2.75 -3.05
C ASP A 219 12.83 -1.98 -3.90
N TRP A 220 12.09 -2.68 -4.75
CA TRP A 220 11.02 -2.07 -5.55
C TRP A 220 9.96 -1.40 -4.65
N SER A 221 9.55 -2.07 -3.57
CA SER A 221 8.61 -1.51 -2.59
C SER A 221 9.19 -0.27 -1.91
N LEU A 222 10.47 -0.30 -1.52
CA LEU A 222 11.14 0.86 -0.92
C LEU A 222 11.19 2.06 -1.88
N GLU A 223 11.49 1.82 -3.16
CA GLU A 223 11.47 2.88 -4.18
C GLU A 223 10.09 3.51 -4.31
N THR A 224 9.03 2.73 -4.33
CA THR A 224 7.65 3.25 -4.35
C THR A 224 7.29 4.04 -3.08
N LEU A 225 7.77 3.61 -1.92
CA LEU A 225 7.59 4.31 -0.64
C LEU A 225 8.31 5.66 -0.58
N ARG A 226 9.44 5.81 -1.28
CA ARG A 226 10.15 7.10 -1.41
C ARG A 226 9.32 8.15 -2.13
N LEU A 227 8.38 7.73 -2.99
CA LEU A 227 7.50 8.62 -3.74
C LEU A 227 6.29 9.09 -2.94
N VAL A 228 6.01 8.49 -1.77
CA VAL A 228 4.92 8.92 -0.89
C VAL A 228 5.24 10.26 -0.25
N ARG A 229 4.50 11.32 -0.63
CA ARG A 229 4.75 12.70 -0.15
C ARG A 229 4.22 12.97 1.25
N ASN A 230 3.03 12.48 1.55
CA ASN A 230 2.35 12.72 2.83
C ASN A 230 1.89 11.37 3.41
N PRO A 231 2.78 10.67 4.13
CA PRO A 231 2.42 9.40 4.71
C PRO A 231 1.42 9.60 5.85
N GLU A 232 0.23 9.01 5.70
CA GLU A 232 -0.73 8.87 6.78
C GLU A 232 -0.55 7.47 7.38
N GLN A 233 -0.11 7.42 8.64
CA GLN A 233 0.00 6.15 9.34
C GLN A 233 -1.34 5.79 9.97
N PRO A 234 -1.80 4.54 9.84
CA PRO A 234 -2.90 4.03 10.65
C PRO A 234 -2.57 4.24 12.14
N GLY A 235 -3.46 4.93 12.87
CA GLY A 235 -3.22 5.25 14.29
C GLY A 235 -2.45 6.54 14.55
N GLY A 236 -2.03 7.28 13.51
CA GLY A 236 -1.32 8.55 13.62
C GLY A 236 0.19 8.39 13.85
N PHE A 237 0.89 9.52 13.78
CA PHE A 237 2.33 9.60 14.07
C PHE A 237 2.54 10.10 15.50
N ASP A 238 3.12 9.27 16.35
CA ASP A 238 3.55 9.66 17.70
C ASP A 238 5.07 9.84 17.76
N PRO A 239 5.58 11.07 17.93
CA PRO A 239 7.01 11.32 18.08
C PRO A 239 7.65 10.63 19.29
N ALA A 240 6.85 10.27 20.31
CA ALA A 240 7.32 9.58 21.50
C ALA A 240 7.45 8.06 21.29
N SER A 241 6.90 7.52 20.19
CA SER A 241 7.00 6.10 19.87
C SER A 241 8.46 5.66 19.72
N ILE A 242 8.72 4.40 20.07
CA ILE A 242 10.07 3.82 20.09
C ILE A 242 10.14 2.76 19.00
N PRO A 243 10.86 3.01 17.90
CA PRO A 243 11.04 2.06 16.83
C PRO A 243 12.03 0.96 17.22
N ALA A 244 11.69 -0.27 16.91
CA ALA A 244 12.53 -1.44 17.05
C ALA A 244 12.43 -2.34 15.82
N TYR A 245 13.49 -3.03 15.47
CA TYR A 245 13.45 -4.01 14.40
C TYR A 245 12.53 -5.16 14.75
N THR A 246 11.70 -5.58 13.78
CA THR A 246 10.98 -6.84 13.86
C THR A 246 11.97 -8.01 13.80
N ARG A 247 11.51 -9.21 14.13
CA ARG A 247 12.37 -10.42 14.15
C ARG A 247 13.14 -10.64 12.86
N GLU A 248 12.50 -10.41 11.70
CA GLU A 248 13.11 -10.54 10.37
C GLU A 248 13.66 -9.21 9.83
N GLY A 249 13.25 -8.10 10.43
CA GLY A 249 13.51 -6.75 9.92
C GLY A 249 14.99 -6.41 9.89
N PHE A 250 15.75 -6.86 10.88
CA PHE A 250 17.19 -6.61 10.93
C PHE A 250 17.95 -7.27 9.77
N ASP A 251 17.61 -8.52 9.43
CA ASP A 251 18.26 -9.23 8.32
C ASP A 251 17.80 -8.69 6.96
N ARG A 252 16.53 -8.24 6.87
CA ARG A 252 15.98 -7.66 5.64
C ARG A 252 16.60 -6.30 5.33
N VAL A 253 16.73 -5.44 6.32
CA VAL A 253 17.26 -4.09 6.12
C VAL A 253 18.69 -4.09 5.57
N GLN A 254 19.47 -5.12 5.89
CA GLN A 254 20.84 -5.26 5.39
C GLN A 254 20.92 -5.59 3.88
N LYS A 255 19.85 -6.08 3.31
CA LYS A 255 19.75 -6.43 1.88
C LYS A 255 19.23 -5.28 1.02
N LEU A 256 18.57 -4.29 1.65
CA LEU A 256 17.98 -3.17 0.96
C LEU A 256 19.02 -2.16 0.47
N LYS A 257 18.75 -1.58 -0.70
CA LYS A 257 19.48 -0.45 -1.25
C LYS A 257 19.07 0.87 -0.59
N LEU A 258 19.51 1.06 0.65
CA LEU A 258 19.18 2.24 1.43
C LEU A 258 19.94 3.48 0.95
N THR A 259 19.30 4.63 1.01
CA THR A 259 20.01 5.92 0.94
C THR A 259 20.82 6.15 2.21
N SER A 260 21.75 7.11 2.18
CA SER A 260 22.55 7.49 3.36
C SER A 260 21.65 7.87 4.56
N ASP A 261 20.60 8.65 4.31
CA ASP A 261 19.68 9.11 5.36
C ASP A 261 18.86 7.95 5.94
N GLU A 262 18.38 7.03 5.09
CA GLU A 262 17.68 5.82 5.51
C GLU A 262 18.58 4.93 6.37
N ALA A 263 19.83 4.71 5.94
CA ALA A 263 20.79 3.89 6.67
C ALA A 263 21.14 4.52 8.03
N GLN A 264 21.38 5.84 8.07
CA GLN A 264 21.65 6.56 9.32
C GLN A 264 20.45 6.50 10.26
N PHE A 265 19.25 6.71 9.75
CA PHE A 265 18.03 6.65 10.54
C PHE A 265 17.78 5.24 11.08
N GLY A 266 17.89 4.23 10.22
CA GLY A 266 17.76 2.81 10.60
C GLY A 266 18.74 2.38 11.66
N SER A 267 20.01 2.83 11.60
CA SER A 267 21.03 2.51 12.60
C SER A 267 20.69 2.92 14.04
N GLN A 268 19.70 3.80 14.22
CA GLN A 268 19.26 4.27 15.53
C GLN A 268 18.16 3.40 16.17
N PHE A 269 17.59 2.42 15.45
CA PHE A 269 16.50 1.57 15.92
C PHE A 269 17.01 0.51 16.91
N ASN A 270 17.10 0.87 18.17
CA ASN A 270 17.59 0.01 19.24
C ASN A 270 16.53 -0.33 20.30
N GLY A 271 15.26 0.03 20.05
CA GLY A 271 14.17 -0.20 21.00
C GLY A 271 14.26 0.64 22.31
N ALA A 272 15.11 1.67 22.35
CA ALA A 272 15.28 2.50 23.54
C ALA A 272 15.08 4.00 23.30
N ARG A 273 15.26 4.45 22.06
CA ARG A 273 15.14 5.87 21.69
C ARG A 273 13.82 6.13 20.99
N SER A 274 13.16 7.22 21.38
CA SER A 274 11.97 7.67 20.66
C SER A 274 12.34 8.27 19.30
N VAL A 275 11.36 8.32 18.39
CA VAL A 275 11.52 8.95 17.07
C VAL A 275 11.99 10.40 17.20
N GLN A 276 11.44 11.15 18.18
CA GLN A 276 11.87 12.52 18.47
C GLN A 276 13.34 12.59 18.89
N GLN A 277 13.80 11.64 19.70
CA GLN A 277 15.22 11.60 20.13
C GLN A 277 16.13 11.26 18.94
N ILE A 278 15.72 10.32 18.08
CA ILE A 278 16.47 9.95 16.87
C ILE A 278 16.54 11.15 15.93
N ALA A 279 15.43 11.83 15.66
CA ALA A 279 15.39 13.02 14.83
C ALA A 279 16.33 14.11 15.35
N LYS A 280 16.30 14.39 16.67
CA LYS A 280 17.20 15.36 17.31
C LYS A 280 18.67 14.97 17.14
N ASN A 281 19.02 13.70 17.34
CA ASN A 281 20.40 13.22 17.22
C ASN A 281 20.94 13.35 15.79
N LEU A 282 20.09 13.10 14.80
CA LEU A 282 20.43 13.19 13.38
C LEU A 282 20.22 14.59 12.79
N ARG A 283 19.74 15.54 13.59
CA ARG A 283 19.39 16.90 13.15
C ARG A 283 18.35 16.93 12.03
N LEU A 284 17.42 15.99 12.06
CA LEU A 284 16.29 15.92 11.15
C LEU A 284 15.08 16.67 11.73
N ASP A 285 14.28 17.28 10.86
CA ASP A 285 12.97 17.74 11.27
C ASP A 285 12.00 16.55 11.45
N LEU A 286 10.92 16.75 12.21
CA LEU A 286 9.98 15.68 12.52
C LEU A 286 9.21 15.18 11.27
N LYS A 287 9.05 16.02 10.24
CA LYS A 287 8.40 15.61 9.00
C LYS A 287 9.27 14.61 8.25
N SER A 288 10.56 14.92 8.11
CA SER A 288 11.54 14.01 7.49
C SER A 288 11.69 12.71 8.27
N ALA A 289 11.77 12.79 9.61
CA ALA A 289 11.82 11.60 10.46
C ALA A 289 10.56 10.73 10.32
N ARG A 290 9.36 11.34 10.22
CA ARG A 290 8.11 10.63 9.96
C ARG A 290 8.12 9.92 8.61
N GLN A 291 8.60 10.58 7.56
CA GLN A 291 8.69 9.98 6.22
C GLN A 291 9.64 8.78 6.20
N LEU A 292 10.81 8.91 6.83
CA LEU A 292 11.77 7.82 6.95
C LEU A 292 11.18 6.65 7.75
N LEU A 293 10.61 6.92 8.92
CA LEU A 293 9.98 5.89 9.75
C LEU A 293 8.87 5.15 9.00
N PHE A 294 8.02 5.89 8.29
CA PHE A 294 6.92 5.32 7.52
C PHE A 294 7.40 4.24 6.55
N ARG A 295 8.53 4.45 5.85
CA ARG A 295 9.10 3.47 4.91
C ARG A 295 9.42 2.16 5.60
N PHE A 296 10.09 2.20 6.76
CA PHE A 296 10.46 1.00 7.51
C PHE A 296 9.26 0.29 8.14
N VAL A 297 8.26 1.05 8.60
CA VAL A 297 7.02 0.49 9.16
C VAL A 297 6.16 -0.14 8.06
N ALA A 298 6.02 0.53 6.91
CA ALA A 298 5.25 0.01 5.77
C ALA A 298 5.85 -1.28 5.20
N LEU A 299 7.17 -1.44 5.24
CA LEU A 299 7.87 -2.67 4.88
C LEU A 299 7.84 -3.74 5.99
N GLU A 300 7.22 -3.44 7.16
CA GLU A 300 7.23 -4.34 8.32
C GLU A 300 8.64 -4.73 8.80
N ILE A 301 9.61 -3.85 8.54
CA ILE A 301 10.99 -3.99 9.02
C ILE A 301 11.09 -3.54 10.46
N VAL A 302 10.26 -2.55 10.83
CA VAL A 302 10.25 -1.90 12.14
C VAL A 302 8.83 -1.88 12.68
N GLU A 303 8.71 -2.13 13.97
CA GLU A 303 7.50 -1.90 14.76
C GLU A 303 7.73 -0.71 15.71
N CYS A 304 6.66 -0.01 16.06
CA CYS A 304 6.70 1.14 16.95
C CYS A 304 5.98 0.83 18.26
N TRP A 305 6.68 0.98 19.38
CA TRP A 305 6.12 0.79 20.70
C TRP A 305 5.78 2.15 21.32
N PRO A 306 4.69 2.25 22.11
CA PRO A 306 4.36 3.47 22.84
C PRO A 306 5.49 3.87 23.78
N GLY A 307 5.83 5.16 23.84
CA GLY A 307 6.89 5.68 24.72
C GLY A 307 6.68 5.40 26.21
N SER A 308 5.45 5.10 26.62
CA SER A 308 5.10 4.73 28.01
C SER A 308 5.48 3.30 28.41
N THR A 309 5.79 2.44 27.45
CA THR A 309 6.11 1.02 27.70
C THR A 309 7.56 0.77 28.06
N VAL A 310 8.45 1.73 27.82
CA VAL A 310 9.84 1.63 28.26
C VAL A 310 9.91 1.99 29.73
N ALA A 311 10.18 1.00 30.59
CA ALA A 311 10.47 1.22 32.00
C ALA A 311 11.57 2.30 32.11
N LYS A 312 11.25 3.44 32.73
CA LYS A 312 12.28 4.41 33.10
C LYS A 312 13.37 3.64 33.83
N PRO A 313 14.66 3.74 33.39
CA PRO A 313 15.72 3.16 34.18
C PRO A 313 15.58 3.71 35.59
N GLU A 314 15.38 2.83 36.58
CA GLU A 314 15.31 3.27 37.96
C GLU A 314 16.55 4.12 38.23
N PRO A 315 16.38 5.35 38.77
CA PRO A 315 17.52 6.14 39.15
C PRO A 315 18.31 5.28 40.11
N LYS A 316 19.52 4.88 39.72
CA LYS A 316 20.44 4.18 40.63
C LYS A 316 20.47 4.98 41.91
N GLY A 317 19.77 4.44 42.90
CA GLY A 317 19.66 5.07 44.22
C GLY A 317 21.05 5.45 44.69
N GLY A 318 21.27 6.75 44.83
CA GLY A 318 22.50 7.27 45.37
C GLY A 318 22.69 6.63 46.74
N MET A 319 23.72 5.81 46.84
CA MET A 319 24.18 5.25 48.11
C MET A 319 24.54 6.45 48.99
N GLY A 320 23.54 6.90 49.76
CA GLY A 320 23.66 7.98 50.71
C GLY A 320 24.80 7.67 51.68
N ARG A 321 25.72 8.56 51.76
CA ARG A 321 26.79 8.64 52.73
C ARG A 321 26.27 8.31 54.13
N LEU A 322 26.50 7.12 54.61
CA LEU A 322 26.52 6.72 56.00
C LEU A 322 27.99 6.72 56.47
N PHE A 323 28.59 7.89 56.57
CA PHE A 323 29.71 8.08 57.53
C PHE A 323 29.21 9.01 58.61
N GLY A 324 28.62 8.38 59.65
CA GLY A 324 28.44 8.97 60.95
C GLY A 324 29.79 9.31 61.55
N ARG A 325 29.95 10.57 61.93
CA ARG A 325 30.95 11.09 62.85
C ARG A 325 30.73 10.36 64.15
N GLY A 326 31.69 9.55 64.63
CA GLY A 326 31.85 9.08 65.97
C GLY A 326 33.19 9.59 66.53
N ARG A 327 33.15 10.23 67.59
CA ARG A 327 34.22 10.79 68.42
C ARG A 327 35.33 9.79 68.73
#